data_ed6653143fe543796ea262fe029a6ea5
#
_entry.id   ed6653143fe543796ea262fe029a6ea5
#
_cell.length_a   1.000
_cell.length_b   1.000
_cell.length_c   1.000
_cell.angle_alpha   90.00
_cell.angle_beta   90.00
_cell.angle_gamma   90.00
#
_symmetry.space_group_name_H-M   'P 1'
#
loop_
_entity.id
_entity.type
_entity.pdbx_description
1 polymer ?
#
loop_
_entity_poly.entity_id
_entity_poly.type
_entity_poly.pdbx_seq_one_letter_code
_entity_poly.pdbx_strand_id
1 'polypeptide(L)'
;EFYAIHGRSEDYKELNPGAVTYYDGMVYVNLSEIKPMIAMPFHPSNVYTIDEVRTNLKDILHDVEQKALVSLDGAVNYSLQDKIVNGQLYVDQGIIAGCAGGGFENICAAADIIKGHYIGSDEFTFSVYPASTPIYMELVKNGAVADLMEAGTIVKTAFCGPCFGAGDTPANNAFSIRHSTRNFPNREGSKLQSGQIASVALMDARSIAATAANKGFLTPATDMDVEYKGQKYHFDKNIYANRVFDSHGVADPSVEIKFGPNIKDWPAMSALPENLILKVVSEIHDPVTTTDELIPSGETSSYRSNPLGLAEFALSRKDPAYVGRAKEVQKAQKAIEAGTCPLDVLDELKPVMAAIQKSYPEVGKGNIGVGSTIFAVKPGDGSAREQAASCQKVLGGWANIANEYATKRYRSNLINWGMLPFITEEEHTKLSFRNGDYLFVPDIRKAVEDKASTIKAYVVGDDLKEIDLKLGDLTDAER
;
A
#
# COMPACT_ATOMS: atom_id res chain seq x y z
N GLU A 1 5.84 28.24 -8.25
CA GLU A 1 4.74 28.31 -9.22
C GLU A 1 3.43 27.79 -8.63
N PHE A 2 3.38 26.53 -8.08
CA PHE A 2 2.18 25.93 -7.50
C PHE A 2 1.51 26.84 -6.44
N TYR A 3 2.26 27.34 -5.47
CA TYR A 3 1.71 28.27 -4.48
C TYR A 3 1.16 29.56 -5.11
N ALA A 4 1.84 30.09 -6.13
CA ALA A 4 1.42 31.31 -6.79
C ALA A 4 0.08 31.19 -7.53
N ILE A 5 -0.14 30.09 -8.27
CA ILE A 5 -1.42 29.86 -8.98
C ILE A 5 -2.59 29.63 -8.03
N HIS A 6 -2.33 29.22 -6.78
CA HIS A 6 -3.31 29.05 -5.73
C HIS A 6 -3.47 30.27 -4.82
N GLY A 7 -2.84 31.41 -5.17
CA GLY A 7 -2.94 32.67 -4.40
C GLY A 7 -2.21 32.64 -3.05
N ARG A 8 -1.18 31.80 -2.92
CA ARG A 8 -0.44 31.55 -1.68
C ARG A 8 1.09 31.70 -1.85
N SER A 9 1.51 32.64 -2.68
CA SER A 9 2.93 32.85 -2.99
C SER A 9 3.80 33.07 -1.75
N GLU A 10 3.26 33.74 -0.74
CA GLU A 10 3.92 34.04 0.54
C GLU A 10 4.16 32.83 1.42
N ASP A 11 3.43 31.75 1.22
CA ASP A 11 3.58 30.49 1.97
C ASP A 11 4.77 29.66 1.45
N TYR A 12 5.26 29.98 0.25
CA TYR A 12 6.41 29.26 -0.30
C TYR A 12 7.70 29.64 0.46
N LYS A 13 8.37 28.60 0.94
CA LYS A 13 9.70 28.73 1.57
C LYS A 13 10.71 27.95 0.75
N GLU A 14 11.68 28.64 0.22
CA GLU A 14 12.79 28.00 -0.47
C GLU A 14 13.77 27.43 0.56
N LEU A 15 14.09 26.14 0.42
CA LEU A 15 15.06 25.45 1.24
C LEU A 15 16.40 25.41 0.50
N ASN A 16 17.31 26.30 0.86
CA ASN A 16 18.64 26.34 0.28
C ASN A 16 19.65 25.74 1.26
N PRO A 17 20.63 24.94 0.80
CA PRO A 17 21.73 24.51 1.62
C PRO A 17 22.56 25.72 2.09
N GLY A 18 23.17 25.61 3.25
CA GLY A 18 24.08 26.62 3.77
C GLY A 18 25.35 26.76 2.91
N ALA A 19 26.17 27.80 3.20
CA ALA A 19 27.41 28.06 2.47
C ALA A 19 28.39 26.87 2.49
N VAL A 20 28.31 26.00 3.51
CA VAL A 20 29.03 24.75 3.60
C VAL A 20 28.03 23.66 3.97
N THR A 21 27.88 22.67 3.12
CA THR A 21 26.96 21.55 3.32
C THR A 21 27.68 20.25 2.99
N TYR A 22 27.58 19.27 3.88
CA TYR A 22 28.19 17.97 3.71
C TYR A 22 27.13 16.95 3.25
N TYR A 23 27.51 16.12 2.30
CA TYR A 23 26.69 15.04 1.73
C TYR A 23 27.46 13.74 1.78
N ASP A 24 26.77 12.63 2.03
CA ASP A 24 27.36 11.27 2.02
C ASP A 24 27.76 10.81 0.61
N GLY A 25 27.14 11.38 -0.41
CA GLY A 25 27.44 11.05 -1.81
C GLY A 25 26.65 11.93 -2.79
N MET A 26 26.91 11.75 -4.08
CA MET A 26 26.26 12.46 -5.16
C MET A 26 25.89 11.48 -6.28
N VAL A 27 24.68 11.60 -6.79
CA VAL A 27 24.22 10.93 -8.02
C VAL A 27 23.99 12.00 -9.09
N TYR A 28 24.71 11.90 -10.19
CA TYR A 28 24.53 12.76 -11.35
C TYR A 28 23.66 12.05 -12.40
N VAL A 29 22.57 12.69 -12.84
CA VAL A 29 21.68 12.20 -13.89
C VAL A 29 21.53 13.26 -14.96
N ASN A 30 21.95 12.95 -16.20
CA ASN A 30 21.72 13.80 -17.35
C ASN A 30 20.31 13.54 -17.90
N LEU A 31 19.38 14.44 -17.63
CA LEU A 31 17.99 14.32 -18.06
C LEU A 31 17.82 14.27 -19.58
N SER A 32 18.77 14.83 -20.35
CA SER A 32 18.73 14.82 -21.81
C SER A 32 19.05 13.44 -22.43
N GLU A 33 19.60 12.52 -21.64
CA GLU A 33 19.95 11.16 -22.06
C GLU A 33 18.89 10.13 -21.66
N ILE A 34 17.90 10.52 -20.86
CA ILE A 34 16.85 9.62 -20.42
C ILE A 34 15.90 9.33 -21.58
N LYS A 35 15.71 8.03 -21.85
CA LYS A 35 14.76 7.53 -22.84
C LYS A 35 13.43 7.15 -22.19
N PRO A 36 12.32 7.06 -22.96
CA PRO A 36 11.08 6.49 -22.45
C PRO A 36 11.28 5.08 -21.90
N MET A 37 10.77 4.85 -20.70
CA MET A 37 10.98 3.62 -19.94
C MET A 37 9.68 2.92 -19.60
N ILE A 38 9.77 1.62 -19.36
CA ILE A 38 8.69 0.78 -18.89
C ILE A 38 9.15 -0.05 -17.69
N ALA A 39 8.41 -0.01 -16.60
CA ALA A 39 8.62 -0.91 -15.48
C ALA A 39 7.70 -2.13 -15.63
N MET A 40 8.28 -3.26 -15.98
CA MET A 40 7.56 -4.51 -16.24
C MET A 40 6.95 -5.10 -14.95
N PRO A 41 5.90 -5.96 -15.05
CA PRO A 41 5.34 -6.63 -13.87
C PRO A 41 6.41 -7.47 -13.15
N PHE A 42 6.34 -7.72 -11.84
CA PHE A 42 5.37 -7.23 -10.85
C PHE A 42 6.07 -6.37 -9.81
N HIS A 43 7.09 -5.63 -10.19
CA HIS A 43 7.81 -4.73 -9.29
C HIS A 43 8.27 -3.45 -10.01
N PRO A 44 8.18 -2.24 -9.39
CA PRO A 44 8.56 -0.99 -10.04
C PRO A 44 10.05 -0.88 -10.42
N SER A 45 10.93 -1.68 -9.83
CA SER A 45 12.36 -1.72 -10.17
C SER A 45 12.69 -2.62 -11.39
N ASN A 46 11.70 -3.31 -11.95
CA ASN A 46 11.91 -4.15 -13.14
C ASN A 46 11.86 -3.30 -14.41
N VAL A 47 12.84 -2.41 -14.57
CA VAL A 47 12.80 -1.30 -15.52
C VAL A 47 13.67 -1.59 -16.74
N TYR A 48 13.12 -1.28 -17.91
CA TYR A 48 13.79 -1.30 -19.22
C TYR A 48 13.46 -0.03 -19.99
N THR A 49 14.29 0.37 -20.95
CA THR A 49 13.84 1.30 -21.97
C THR A 49 12.81 0.61 -22.88
N ILE A 50 11.87 1.35 -23.43
CA ILE A 50 10.89 0.77 -24.36
C ILE A 50 11.59 0.17 -25.58
N ASP A 51 12.69 0.78 -26.04
CA ASP A 51 13.52 0.29 -27.14
C ASP A 51 14.19 -1.07 -26.81
N GLU A 52 14.68 -1.26 -25.59
CA GLU A 52 15.22 -2.54 -25.15
C GLU A 52 14.16 -3.65 -25.20
N VAL A 53 12.94 -3.36 -24.70
CA VAL A 53 11.82 -4.31 -24.77
C VAL A 53 11.48 -4.66 -26.20
N ARG A 54 11.40 -3.67 -27.10
CA ARG A 54 11.08 -3.90 -28.53
C ARG A 54 12.16 -4.71 -29.24
N THR A 55 13.44 -4.49 -28.90
CA THR A 55 14.57 -5.15 -29.54
C THR A 55 14.76 -6.58 -29.05
N ASN A 56 14.58 -6.81 -27.73
CA ASN A 56 14.81 -8.11 -27.09
C ASN A 56 13.50 -8.70 -26.56
N LEU A 57 12.42 -8.52 -27.28
CA LEU A 57 11.04 -8.73 -26.81
C LEU A 57 10.83 -10.13 -26.20
N LYS A 58 11.23 -11.19 -26.90
CA LYS A 58 10.99 -12.58 -26.45
C LYS A 58 11.75 -12.91 -25.18
N ASP A 59 13.01 -12.48 -25.10
CA ASP A 59 13.88 -12.81 -23.95
C ASP A 59 13.44 -12.05 -22.71
N ILE A 60 13.10 -10.75 -22.86
CA ILE A 60 12.63 -9.93 -21.75
C ILE A 60 11.27 -10.42 -21.23
N LEU A 61 10.29 -10.70 -22.13
CA LEU A 61 9.01 -11.21 -21.69
C LEU A 61 9.12 -12.59 -21.05
N HIS A 62 9.99 -13.45 -21.54
CA HIS A 62 10.26 -14.74 -20.92
C HIS A 62 10.84 -14.60 -19.50
N ASP A 63 11.85 -13.74 -19.33
CA ASP A 63 12.47 -13.50 -18.01
C ASP A 63 11.47 -12.93 -17.01
N VAL A 64 10.66 -11.95 -17.43
CA VAL A 64 9.57 -11.36 -16.61
C VAL A 64 8.54 -12.42 -16.24
N GLU A 65 8.12 -13.25 -17.19
CA GLU A 65 7.15 -14.33 -16.98
C GLU A 65 7.68 -15.36 -15.97
N GLN A 66 8.94 -15.79 -16.10
CA GLN A 66 9.55 -16.74 -15.15
C GLN A 66 9.63 -16.17 -13.72
N LYS A 67 10.06 -14.92 -13.59
CA LYS A 67 10.08 -14.23 -12.29
C LYS A 67 8.69 -14.07 -11.68
N ALA A 68 7.69 -13.78 -12.51
CA ALA A 68 6.29 -13.68 -12.09
C ALA A 68 5.74 -15.03 -11.61
N LEU A 69 5.99 -16.12 -12.33
CA LEU A 69 5.53 -17.45 -11.94
C LEU A 69 6.11 -17.90 -10.59
N VAL A 70 7.37 -17.56 -10.31
CA VAL A 70 7.98 -17.78 -8.98
C VAL A 70 7.25 -16.97 -7.91
N SER A 71 6.97 -15.69 -8.17
CA SER A 71 6.29 -14.81 -7.21
C SER A 71 4.83 -15.20 -6.96
N LEU A 72 4.18 -15.84 -7.94
CA LEU A 72 2.79 -16.28 -7.87
C LEU A 72 2.63 -17.71 -7.33
N ASP A 73 3.74 -18.38 -7.02
CA ASP A 73 3.79 -19.77 -6.47
C ASP A 73 2.92 -20.77 -7.26
N GLY A 74 2.88 -20.62 -8.58
CA GLY A 74 2.09 -21.48 -9.47
C GLY A 74 0.56 -21.38 -9.27
N ALA A 75 0.08 -20.38 -8.56
CA ALA A 75 -1.34 -20.24 -8.21
C ALA A 75 -2.26 -20.03 -9.41
N VAL A 76 -1.73 -19.52 -10.52
CA VAL A 76 -2.48 -19.20 -11.76
C VAL A 76 -1.63 -19.42 -13.00
N ASN A 77 -2.30 -19.59 -14.14
CA ASN A 77 -1.64 -19.56 -15.44
C ASN A 77 -1.41 -18.10 -15.85
N TYR A 78 -0.15 -17.71 -15.95
CA TYR A 78 0.27 -16.38 -16.38
C TYR A 78 1.18 -16.49 -17.60
N SER A 79 0.88 -15.72 -18.64
CA SER A 79 1.72 -15.61 -19.84
C SER A 79 1.80 -14.18 -20.34
N LEU A 80 3.00 -13.79 -20.75
CA LEU A 80 3.27 -12.56 -21.52
C LEU A 80 3.71 -12.88 -22.96
N GLN A 81 4.13 -14.11 -23.23
CA GLN A 81 4.56 -14.53 -24.56
C GLN A 81 3.40 -14.49 -25.59
N ASP A 82 2.18 -14.71 -25.15
CA ASP A 82 0.97 -14.61 -25.98
C ASP A 82 0.62 -13.17 -26.38
N LYS A 83 1.24 -12.17 -25.75
CA LYS A 83 1.11 -10.75 -26.13
C LYS A 83 2.01 -10.35 -27.32
N ILE A 84 2.80 -11.27 -27.85
CA ILE A 84 3.60 -11.02 -29.04
C ILE A 84 2.73 -11.23 -30.29
N VAL A 85 2.31 -10.14 -30.91
CA VAL A 85 1.51 -10.12 -32.11
C VAL A 85 2.36 -9.56 -33.26
N ASN A 86 2.56 -10.33 -34.32
CA ASN A 86 3.37 -9.94 -35.52
C ASN A 86 4.80 -9.43 -35.12
N GLY A 87 5.39 -10.00 -34.08
CA GLY A 87 6.73 -9.61 -33.61
C GLY A 87 6.78 -8.33 -32.78
N GLN A 88 5.64 -7.78 -32.41
CA GLN A 88 5.51 -6.60 -31.55
C GLN A 88 4.74 -6.93 -30.27
N LEU A 89 4.99 -6.19 -29.19
CA LEU A 89 4.23 -6.31 -27.94
C LEU A 89 2.88 -5.60 -28.09
N TYR A 90 1.81 -6.38 -28.00
CA TYR A 90 0.45 -5.87 -27.93
C TYR A 90 0.03 -5.69 -26.47
N VAL A 91 -0.59 -4.56 -26.17
CA VAL A 91 -1.09 -4.16 -24.87
C VAL A 91 -2.62 -4.17 -24.90
N ASP A 92 -3.25 -4.72 -23.89
CA ASP A 92 -4.72 -4.82 -23.86
C ASP A 92 -5.37 -3.52 -23.29
N GLN A 93 -4.64 -2.77 -22.45
CA GLN A 93 -5.19 -1.59 -21.79
C GLN A 93 -4.14 -0.53 -21.51
N GLY A 94 -4.46 0.74 -21.79
CA GLY A 94 -3.71 1.93 -21.38
C GLY A 94 -4.49 2.75 -20.36
N ILE A 95 -3.83 3.22 -19.29
CA ILE A 95 -4.44 4.07 -18.27
C ILE A 95 -3.52 5.20 -17.86
N ILE A 96 -4.04 6.43 -17.86
CA ILE A 96 -3.40 7.60 -17.23
C ILE A 96 -4.24 7.98 -16.01
N ALA A 97 -3.72 7.83 -14.78
CA ALA A 97 -4.53 7.98 -13.59
C ALA A 97 -3.78 8.46 -12.36
N GLY A 98 -4.54 8.92 -11.38
CA GLY A 98 -4.10 9.26 -10.04
C GLY A 98 -3.21 10.48 -9.96
N CYS A 99 -2.54 10.60 -8.80
CA CYS A 99 -1.65 11.74 -8.52
C CYS A 99 -0.36 11.73 -9.36
N ALA A 100 0.04 10.58 -9.88
CA ALA A 100 1.22 10.47 -10.74
C ALA A 100 0.90 10.81 -12.20
N GLY A 101 -0.11 10.16 -12.79
CA GLY A 101 -0.43 10.30 -14.22
C GLY A 101 -1.43 11.41 -14.53
N GLY A 102 -2.41 11.64 -13.65
CA GLY A 102 -3.57 12.53 -13.89
C GLY A 102 -3.28 14.04 -13.83
N GLY A 103 -2.00 14.45 -13.75
CA GLY A 103 -1.62 15.85 -13.78
C GLY A 103 -1.97 16.55 -15.09
N PHE A 104 -2.23 17.86 -15.03
CA PHE A 104 -2.67 18.67 -16.17
C PHE A 104 -1.74 18.54 -17.37
N GLU A 105 -0.42 18.71 -17.16
CA GLU A 105 0.57 18.66 -18.23
C GLU A 105 0.68 17.27 -18.88
N ASN A 106 0.56 16.20 -18.08
CA ASN A 106 0.60 14.84 -18.60
C ASN A 106 -0.59 14.55 -19.54
N ILE A 107 -1.78 14.99 -19.15
CA ILE A 107 -2.98 14.75 -19.95
C ILE A 107 -3.00 15.65 -21.20
N CYS A 108 -2.56 16.91 -21.09
CA CYS A 108 -2.40 17.78 -22.27
C CYS A 108 -1.44 17.19 -23.29
N ALA A 109 -0.28 16.70 -22.83
CA ALA A 109 0.70 16.08 -23.72
C ALA A 109 0.17 14.79 -24.35
N ALA A 110 -0.60 13.99 -23.60
CA ALA A 110 -1.27 12.81 -24.14
C ALA A 110 -2.32 13.17 -25.19
N ALA A 111 -3.09 14.25 -24.99
CA ALA A 111 -4.06 14.77 -25.95
C ALA A 111 -3.39 15.29 -27.22
N ASP A 112 -2.25 16.00 -27.08
CA ASP A 112 -1.49 16.47 -28.24
C ASP A 112 -0.97 15.31 -29.10
N ILE A 113 -0.54 14.19 -28.49
CA ILE A 113 -0.09 12.98 -29.19
C ILE A 113 -1.25 12.29 -29.92
N ILE A 114 -2.40 12.12 -29.24
CA ILE A 114 -3.50 11.32 -29.79
C ILE A 114 -4.38 12.08 -30.78
N LYS A 115 -4.24 13.39 -30.82
CA LYS A 115 -5.03 14.24 -31.71
C LYS A 115 -4.90 13.83 -33.18
N GLY A 116 -6.05 13.60 -33.84
CA GLY A 116 -6.11 13.14 -35.22
C GLY A 116 -5.83 11.65 -35.41
N HIS A 117 -5.59 10.92 -34.33
CA HIS A 117 -5.51 9.45 -34.30
C HIS A 117 -6.79 8.85 -33.69
N TYR A 118 -6.93 7.53 -33.76
CA TYR A 118 -7.92 6.79 -33.00
C TYR A 118 -7.32 5.48 -32.47
N ILE A 119 -7.83 5.03 -31.32
CA ILE A 119 -7.25 3.89 -30.58
C ILE A 119 -7.54 2.52 -31.22
N GLY A 120 -8.29 2.46 -32.31
CA GLY A 120 -8.75 1.23 -32.91
C GLY A 120 -10.15 0.84 -32.44
N SER A 121 -10.68 -0.22 -33.02
CA SER A 121 -11.99 -0.81 -32.70
C SER A 121 -11.88 -2.23 -32.14
N ASP A 122 -10.67 -2.65 -31.79
CA ASP A 122 -10.36 -3.97 -31.26
C ASP A 122 -10.44 -4.02 -29.73
N GLU A 123 -9.72 -4.94 -29.11
CA GLU A 123 -9.79 -5.16 -27.67
C GLU A 123 -9.06 -4.10 -26.83
N PHE A 124 -8.14 -3.32 -27.43
CA PHE A 124 -7.41 -2.28 -26.72
C PHE A 124 -8.34 -1.20 -26.18
N THR A 125 -8.18 -0.86 -24.90
CA THR A 125 -8.92 0.22 -24.25
C THR A 125 -7.98 1.29 -23.69
N PHE A 126 -8.41 2.56 -23.71
CA PHE A 126 -7.66 3.66 -23.15
C PHE A 126 -8.54 4.52 -22.23
N SER A 127 -8.13 4.66 -20.96
CA SER A 127 -8.86 5.45 -19.96
C SER A 127 -7.98 6.53 -19.35
N VAL A 128 -8.55 7.72 -19.13
CA VAL A 128 -7.86 8.86 -18.52
C VAL A 128 -8.65 9.37 -17.31
N TYR A 129 -7.97 9.54 -16.18
CA TYR A 129 -8.51 10.05 -14.92
C TYR A 129 -7.72 11.30 -14.50
N PRO A 130 -8.25 12.51 -14.66
CA PRO A 130 -7.63 13.72 -14.12
C PRO A 130 -7.42 13.63 -12.60
N ALA A 131 -6.35 14.22 -12.09
CA ALA A 131 -6.02 14.14 -10.66
C ALA A 131 -6.99 14.93 -9.76
N SER A 132 -7.73 15.89 -10.31
CA SER A 132 -8.72 16.68 -9.56
C SER A 132 -9.80 17.28 -10.48
N THR A 133 -10.92 17.69 -9.88
CA THR A 133 -11.99 18.37 -10.62
C THR A 133 -11.54 19.69 -11.26
N PRO A 134 -10.72 20.56 -10.62
CA PRO A 134 -10.18 21.75 -11.27
C PRO A 134 -9.33 21.44 -12.51
N ILE A 135 -8.48 20.40 -12.44
CA ILE A 135 -7.70 19.93 -13.60
C ILE A 135 -8.64 19.48 -14.70
N TYR A 136 -9.65 18.66 -14.37
CA TYR A 136 -10.62 18.18 -15.35
C TYR A 136 -11.33 19.34 -16.05
N MET A 137 -11.76 20.36 -15.31
CA MET A 137 -12.41 21.53 -15.89
C MET A 137 -11.50 22.30 -16.84
N GLU A 138 -10.22 22.48 -16.50
CA GLU A 138 -9.26 23.15 -17.39
C GLU A 138 -9.00 22.33 -18.67
N LEU A 139 -8.95 21.00 -18.56
CA LEU A 139 -8.85 20.10 -19.73
C LEU A 139 -10.09 20.14 -20.61
N VAL A 140 -11.28 20.39 -20.05
CA VAL A 140 -12.50 20.64 -20.83
C VAL A 140 -12.42 21.99 -21.55
N LYS A 141 -12.02 23.04 -20.84
CA LYS A 141 -11.93 24.41 -21.39
C LYS A 141 -10.90 24.53 -22.51
N ASN A 142 -9.77 23.83 -22.40
CA ASN A 142 -8.70 23.91 -23.39
C ASN A 142 -8.85 22.94 -24.58
N GLY A 143 -9.89 22.09 -24.57
CA GLY A 143 -10.21 21.14 -25.63
C GLY A 143 -9.49 19.80 -25.56
N ALA A 144 -8.58 19.56 -24.60
CA ALA A 144 -7.87 18.30 -24.47
C ALA A 144 -8.82 17.10 -24.25
N VAL A 145 -9.89 17.29 -23.50
CA VAL A 145 -10.92 16.25 -23.31
C VAL A 145 -11.60 15.90 -24.63
N ALA A 146 -11.88 16.88 -25.49
CA ALA A 146 -12.49 16.65 -26.79
C ALA A 146 -11.53 15.85 -27.71
N ASP A 147 -10.27 16.29 -27.81
CA ASP A 147 -9.26 15.58 -28.61
C ASP A 147 -9.09 14.10 -28.15
N LEU A 148 -9.10 13.85 -26.83
CA LEU A 148 -9.06 12.48 -26.27
C LEU A 148 -10.31 11.66 -26.61
N MET A 149 -11.50 12.23 -26.44
CA MET A 149 -12.76 11.53 -26.71
C MET A 149 -12.96 11.24 -28.19
N GLU A 150 -12.57 12.15 -29.08
CA GLU A 150 -12.61 11.94 -30.54
C GLU A 150 -11.73 10.76 -30.96
N ALA A 151 -10.60 10.52 -30.25
CA ALA A 151 -9.74 9.37 -30.48
C ALA A 151 -10.32 8.04 -29.96
N GLY A 152 -11.41 8.07 -29.18
CA GLY A 152 -11.99 6.88 -28.55
C GLY A 152 -11.56 6.66 -27.08
N THR A 153 -10.84 7.60 -26.48
CA THR A 153 -10.44 7.52 -25.07
C THR A 153 -11.63 7.70 -24.14
N ILE A 154 -11.68 6.93 -23.06
CA ILE A 154 -12.71 7.07 -22.00
C ILE A 154 -12.17 8.04 -20.95
N VAL A 155 -12.70 9.28 -20.93
CA VAL A 155 -12.33 10.27 -19.92
C VAL A 155 -13.28 10.17 -18.75
N LYS A 156 -12.74 9.95 -17.55
CA LYS A 156 -13.48 9.74 -16.30
C LYS A 156 -13.23 10.88 -15.32
N THR A 157 -14.04 10.94 -14.27
CA THR A 157 -13.84 11.90 -13.18
C THR A 157 -12.63 11.55 -12.33
N ALA A 158 -12.12 12.51 -11.55
CA ALA A 158 -11.00 12.30 -10.63
C ALA A 158 -11.29 11.15 -9.66
N PHE A 159 -10.52 10.08 -9.77
CA PHE A 159 -10.66 8.89 -8.95
C PHE A 159 -9.35 8.10 -8.92
N CYS A 160 -8.93 7.67 -7.74
CA CYS A 160 -7.69 6.92 -7.55
C CYS A 160 -7.85 5.40 -7.87
N GLY A 161 -9.05 4.96 -8.24
CA GLY A 161 -9.44 3.56 -8.40
C GLY A 161 -8.47 2.66 -9.16
N PRO A 162 -8.03 3.02 -10.37
CA PRO A 162 -7.11 2.18 -11.14
C PRO A 162 -5.76 1.93 -10.46
N CYS A 163 -5.33 2.80 -9.54
CA CYS A 163 -4.06 2.62 -8.82
C CYS A 163 -4.12 1.53 -7.75
N PHE A 164 -5.31 1.06 -7.37
CA PHE A 164 -5.50 0.05 -6.32
C PHE A 164 -6.56 -1.02 -6.65
N GLY A 165 -6.91 -1.18 -7.93
CA GLY A 165 -7.79 -2.24 -8.38
C GLY A 165 -9.29 -1.99 -8.19
N ALA A 166 -9.71 -0.73 -8.03
CA ALA A 166 -11.11 -0.34 -7.99
C ALA A 166 -11.48 0.45 -9.26
N GLY A 167 -11.94 -0.26 -10.26
CA GLY A 167 -12.29 0.29 -11.57
C GLY A 167 -11.22 0.03 -12.63
N ASP A 168 -11.66 -0.11 -13.87
CA ASP A 168 -10.84 -0.49 -15.03
C ASP A 168 -9.98 -1.75 -14.78
N THR A 169 -10.56 -2.73 -14.08
CA THR A 169 -9.94 -4.04 -13.92
C THR A 169 -9.82 -4.71 -15.29
N PRO A 170 -8.61 -5.08 -15.73
CA PRO A 170 -8.44 -5.70 -17.03
C PRO A 170 -8.99 -7.14 -17.05
N ALA A 171 -9.15 -7.70 -18.24
CA ALA A 171 -9.53 -9.08 -18.43
C ALA A 171 -8.47 -10.04 -17.85
N ASN A 172 -8.85 -11.31 -17.67
CA ASN A 172 -7.91 -12.33 -17.21
C ASN A 172 -6.73 -12.47 -18.19
N ASN A 173 -5.52 -12.56 -17.68
CA ASN A 173 -4.25 -12.57 -18.41
C ASN A 173 -4.01 -11.31 -19.28
N ALA A 174 -4.75 -10.22 -19.10
CA ALA A 174 -4.52 -8.99 -19.84
C ALA A 174 -3.25 -8.26 -19.32
N PHE A 175 -2.60 -7.56 -20.24
CA PHE A 175 -1.46 -6.72 -19.99
C PHE A 175 -1.84 -5.23 -20.09
N SER A 176 -1.77 -4.52 -18.97
CA SER A 176 -2.14 -3.11 -18.83
C SER A 176 -0.91 -2.23 -18.63
N ILE A 177 -0.78 -1.15 -19.41
CA ILE A 177 0.24 -0.12 -19.18
C ILE A 177 -0.39 1.08 -18.49
N ARG A 178 0.24 1.56 -17.41
CA ARG A 178 -0.35 2.61 -16.56
C ARG A 178 0.66 3.69 -16.17
N HIS A 179 0.25 4.93 -16.27
CA HIS A 179 0.89 5.99 -15.51
C HIS A 179 0.22 6.07 -14.15
N SER A 180 0.70 5.26 -13.24
CA SER A 180 0.25 5.14 -11.86
C SER A 180 1.47 4.90 -10.95
N THR A 181 1.27 4.45 -9.70
CA THR A 181 2.36 4.42 -8.72
C THR A 181 2.97 3.04 -8.47
N ARG A 182 2.28 1.94 -8.84
CA ARG A 182 2.70 0.58 -8.49
C ARG A 182 2.16 -0.45 -9.47
N ASN A 183 2.92 -1.53 -9.62
CA ASN A 183 2.61 -2.66 -10.50
C ASN A 183 2.78 -4.02 -9.80
N PHE A 184 2.64 -4.08 -8.48
CA PHE A 184 2.64 -5.34 -7.73
C PHE A 184 1.49 -6.27 -8.16
N PRO A 185 1.59 -7.59 -7.91
CA PRO A 185 0.53 -8.53 -8.23
C PRO A 185 -0.84 -8.10 -7.66
N ASN A 186 -1.90 -8.35 -8.42
CA ASN A 186 -3.31 -8.03 -8.08
C ASN A 186 -3.62 -6.54 -7.85
N ARG A 187 -2.67 -5.66 -8.15
CA ARG A 187 -2.84 -4.22 -7.99
C ARG A 187 -3.87 -3.64 -8.96
N GLU A 188 -4.13 -4.33 -10.04
CA GLU A 188 -5.12 -4.01 -11.07
C GLU A 188 -6.54 -4.51 -10.74
N GLY A 189 -6.69 -5.32 -9.67
CA GLY A 189 -7.99 -5.80 -9.19
C GLY A 189 -8.32 -7.26 -9.49
N SER A 190 -7.41 -8.03 -10.09
CA SER A 190 -7.60 -9.47 -10.25
C SER A 190 -7.61 -10.21 -8.91
N LYS A 191 -8.29 -11.37 -8.86
CA LYS A 191 -8.47 -12.19 -7.65
C LYS A 191 -7.81 -13.55 -7.83
N LEU A 192 -6.61 -13.73 -7.28
CA LEU A 192 -5.86 -14.99 -7.36
C LEU A 192 -6.66 -16.18 -6.84
N GLN A 193 -7.39 -16.03 -5.72
CA GLN A 193 -8.23 -17.10 -5.16
C GLN A 193 -9.33 -17.57 -6.12
N SER A 194 -9.68 -16.73 -7.10
CA SER A 194 -10.64 -17.06 -8.17
C SER A 194 -9.96 -17.49 -9.47
N GLY A 195 -8.66 -17.78 -9.46
CA GLY A 195 -7.89 -18.14 -10.64
C GLY A 195 -7.66 -16.99 -11.62
N GLN A 196 -7.81 -15.74 -11.17
CA GLN A 196 -7.65 -14.54 -11.99
C GLN A 196 -6.26 -13.96 -11.81
N ILE A 197 -5.67 -13.52 -12.93
CA ILE A 197 -4.44 -12.72 -12.96
C ILE A 197 -4.50 -11.77 -14.13
N ALA A 198 -4.04 -10.54 -13.92
CA ALA A 198 -3.68 -9.61 -14.98
C ALA A 198 -2.40 -8.90 -14.54
N SER A 199 -1.75 -8.21 -15.43
CA SER A 199 -0.46 -7.58 -15.12
C SER A 199 -0.44 -6.10 -15.48
N VAL A 200 0.34 -5.35 -14.71
CA VAL A 200 0.52 -3.92 -14.91
C VAL A 200 2.00 -3.63 -15.15
N ALA A 201 2.29 -2.89 -16.21
CA ALA A 201 3.56 -2.19 -16.37
C ALA A 201 3.37 -0.68 -16.14
N LEU A 202 4.39 -0.01 -15.59
CA LEU A 202 4.34 1.44 -15.41
C LEU A 202 5.05 2.12 -16.58
N MET A 203 4.40 3.16 -17.12
CA MET A 203 4.94 3.98 -18.22
C MET A 203 4.56 5.45 -18.03
N ASP A 204 5.23 6.34 -18.74
CA ASP A 204 4.84 7.74 -18.82
C ASP A 204 3.58 7.96 -19.69
N ALA A 205 2.85 9.04 -19.42
CA ALA A 205 1.58 9.34 -20.09
C ALA A 205 1.72 9.54 -21.61
N ARG A 206 2.85 10.08 -22.07
CA ARG A 206 3.11 10.32 -23.48
C ARG A 206 3.29 9.02 -24.23
N SER A 207 4.09 8.09 -23.68
CA SER A 207 4.30 6.77 -24.30
C SER A 207 3.04 5.88 -24.25
N ILE A 208 2.19 6.05 -23.23
CA ILE A 208 0.86 5.41 -23.19
C ILE A 208 -0.02 5.95 -24.34
N ALA A 209 -0.06 7.27 -24.53
CA ALA A 209 -0.82 7.88 -25.63
C ALA A 209 -0.25 7.50 -27.01
N ALA A 210 1.06 7.38 -27.18
CA ALA A 210 1.70 6.89 -28.40
C ALA A 210 1.32 5.42 -28.68
N THR A 211 1.31 4.58 -27.65
CA THR A 211 0.85 3.19 -27.76
C THR A 211 -0.64 3.13 -28.13
N ALA A 212 -1.47 4.02 -27.56
CA ALA A 212 -2.88 4.14 -27.92
C ALA A 212 -3.09 4.60 -29.38
N ALA A 213 -2.33 5.60 -29.83
CA ALA A 213 -2.35 6.06 -31.24
C ALA A 213 -1.93 4.94 -32.21
N ASN A 214 -1.05 4.03 -31.77
CA ASN A 214 -0.67 2.82 -32.51
C ASN A 214 -1.53 1.58 -32.17
N LYS A 215 -2.76 1.80 -31.71
CA LYS A 215 -3.80 0.78 -31.53
C LYS A 215 -3.39 -0.37 -30.59
N GLY A 216 -2.66 -0.05 -29.51
CA GLY A 216 -2.21 -1.01 -28.51
C GLY A 216 -0.83 -1.62 -28.74
N PHE A 217 -0.15 -1.34 -29.83
CA PHE A 217 1.23 -1.78 -30.03
C PHE A 217 2.21 -0.86 -29.31
N LEU A 218 3.04 -1.43 -28.44
CA LEU A 218 3.97 -0.70 -27.58
C LEU A 218 4.85 0.28 -28.37
N THR A 219 4.71 1.57 -28.10
CA THR A 219 5.36 2.66 -28.84
C THR A 219 5.87 3.72 -27.87
N PRO A 220 7.17 4.08 -27.92
CA PRO A 220 7.69 5.20 -27.13
C PRO A 220 7.20 6.53 -27.70
N ALA A 221 7.02 7.53 -26.85
CA ALA A 221 6.59 8.87 -27.28
C ALA A 221 7.57 9.53 -28.26
N THR A 222 8.84 9.14 -28.23
CA THR A 222 9.89 9.62 -29.14
C THR A 222 9.72 9.21 -30.60
N ASP A 223 8.87 8.20 -30.87
CA ASP A 223 8.56 7.80 -32.24
C ASP A 223 7.43 8.68 -32.88
N MET A 224 6.82 9.56 -32.07
CA MET A 224 5.74 10.43 -32.52
C MET A 224 6.28 11.81 -32.91
N ASP A 225 5.91 12.29 -34.10
CA ASP A 225 6.18 13.67 -34.53
C ASP A 225 5.06 14.58 -34.02
N VAL A 226 5.25 15.18 -32.85
CA VAL A 226 4.22 15.96 -32.14
C VAL A 226 4.76 17.31 -31.69
N GLU A 227 4.04 18.36 -32.04
CA GLU A 227 4.25 19.69 -31.46
C GLU A 227 3.40 19.84 -30.20
N TYR A 228 4.06 19.85 -29.02
CA TYR A 228 3.38 20.05 -27.75
C TYR A 228 2.99 21.52 -27.56
N LYS A 229 1.71 21.77 -27.33
CA LYS A 229 1.17 23.14 -27.17
C LYS A 229 1.65 23.89 -25.92
N GLY A 230 2.22 23.18 -24.94
CA GLY A 230 2.77 23.77 -23.73
C GLY A 230 1.76 24.59 -22.92
N GLN A 231 0.53 24.10 -22.82
CA GLN A 231 -0.57 24.78 -22.12
C GLN A 231 -0.28 24.93 -20.63
N LYS A 232 -0.67 26.10 -20.06
CA LYS A 232 -0.50 26.39 -18.64
C LYS A 232 -1.79 26.09 -17.88
N TYR A 233 -1.63 25.47 -16.72
CA TYR A 233 -2.72 25.23 -15.79
C TYR A 233 -3.19 26.51 -15.13
N HIS A 234 -4.51 26.70 -15.05
CA HIS A 234 -5.16 27.76 -14.31
C HIS A 234 -6.11 27.18 -13.27
N PHE A 235 -5.91 27.55 -11.99
CA PHE A 235 -6.77 27.07 -10.90
C PHE A 235 -8.00 27.98 -10.73
N ASP A 236 -9.19 27.40 -10.87
CA ASP A 236 -10.46 28.08 -10.57
C ASP A 236 -11.03 27.59 -9.21
N LYS A 237 -10.87 28.44 -8.19
CA LYS A 237 -11.33 28.12 -6.82
C LYS A 237 -12.84 27.93 -6.72
N ASN A 238 -13.62 28.51 -7.63
CA ASN A 238 -15.08 28.47 -7.57
C ASN A 238 -15.62 27.04 -7.74
N ILE A 239 -14.87 26.15 -8.37
CA ILE A 239 -15.23 24.75 -8.52
C ILE A 239 -15.44 24.07 -7.17
N TYR A 240 -14.59 24.36 -6.18
CA TYR A 240 -14.76 23.87 -4.82
C TYR A 240 -15.72 24.74 -4.00
N ALA A 241 -15.63 26.07 -4.11
CA ALA A 241 -16.51 26.99 -3.40
C ALA A 241 -18.00 26.70 -3.66
N ASN A 242 -18.36 26.26 -4.86
CA ASN A 242 -19.72 25.91 -5.23
C ASN A 242 -20.18 24.52 -4.75
N ARG A 243 -19.29 23.69 -4.20
CA ARG A 243 -19.58 22.29 -3.83
C ARG A 243 -19.35 21.96 -2.38
N VAL A 244 -18.45 22.67 -1.71
CA VAL A 244 -18.00 22.37 -0.36
C VAL A 244 -18.53 23.44 0.58
N PHE A 245 -19.16 23.00 1.66
CA PHE A 245 -19.55 23.92 2.73
C PHE A 245 -18.29 24.52 3.36
N ASP A 246 -18.24 25.83 3.42
CA ASP A 246 -17.17 26.59 4.07
C ASP A 246 -17.74 27.33 5.28
N SER A 247 -17.30 26.95 6.47
CA SER A 247 -17.67 27.60 7.72
C SER A 247 -16.92 28.92 7.95
N HIS A 248 -16.01 29.31 7.04
CA HIS A 248 -15.12 30.46 7.19
C HIS A 248 -14.35 30.50 8.52
N GLY A 249 -14.01 29.31 9.05
CA GLY A 249 -13.31 29.18 10.33
C GLY A 249 -14.19 29.41 11.58
N VAL A 250 -15.50 29.58 11.42
CA VAL A 250 -16.44 29.73 12.54
C VAL A 250 -16.89 28.36 13.02
N ALA A 251 -16.54 27.99 14.24
CA ALA A 251 -17.01 26.77 14.87
C ALA A 251 -18.48 26.87 15.27
N ASP A 252 -19.28 25.89 14.92
CA ASP A 252 -20.64 25.71 15.39
C ASP A 252 -20.76 24.42 16.20
N PRO A 253 -20.73 24.48 17.54
CA PRO A 253 -20.80 23.29 18.39
C PRO A 253 -22.18 22.62 18.40
N SER A 254 -23.21 23.24 17.79
CA SER A 254 -24.55 22.64 17.66
C SER A 254 -24.66 21.68 16.48
N VAL A 255 -23.66 21.65 15.56
CA VAL A 255 -23.67 20.77 14.42
C VAL A 255 -23.40 19.33 14.84
N GLU A 256 -24.38 18.46 14.61
CA GLU A 256 -24.29 17.04 14.88
C GLU A 256 -23.58 16.32 13.73
N ILE A 257 -22.58 15.48 14.07
CA ILE A 257 -21.89 14.62 13.10
C ILE A 257 -22.80 13.43 12.78
N LYS A 258 -23.18 13.29 11.50
CA LYS A 258 -23.95 12.14 11.00
C LYS A 258 -23.07 11.28 10.11
N PHE A 259 -22.87 10.03 10.49
CA PHE A 259 -22.10 9.09 9.69
C PHE A 259 -22.90 8.63 8.47
N GLY A 260 -22.22 8.49 7.35
CA GLY A 260 -22.74 7.78 6.18
C GLY A 260 -22.90 6.29 6.47
N PRO A 261 -23.58 5.53 5.58
CA PRO A 261 -23.94 4.12 5.86
C PRO A 261 -22.75 3.19 6.07
N ASN A 262 -21.60 3.49 5.46
CA ASN A 262 -20.38 2.67 5.55
C ASN A 262 -19.34 3.24 6.54
N ILE A 263 -19.67 4.29 7.27
CA ILE A 263 -18.79 4.90 8.27
C ILE A 263 -19.14 4.37 9.65
N LYS A 264 -18.14 3.85 10.36
CA LYS A 264 -18.26 3.35 11.73
C LYS A 264 -17.16 3.92 12.60
N ASP A 265 -17.47 4.10 13.89
CA ASP A 265 -16.47 4.48 14.87
C ASP A 265 -15.40 3.40 15.06
N TRP A 266 -14.24 3.84 15.50
CA TRP A 266 -13.19 2.96 15.99
C TRP A 266 -13.64 2.29 17.28
N PRO A 267 -13.30 1.00 17.48
CA PRO A 267 -13.51 0.36 18.77
C PRO A 267 -12.64 1.01 19.84
N ALA A 268 -13.07 0.94 21.09
CA ALA A 268 -12.25 1.34 22.22
C ALA A 268 -10.94 0.53 22.22
N MET A 269 -9.83 1.19 22.59
CA MET A 269 -8.50 0.60 22.62
C MET A 269 -7.87 0.78 23.99
N SER A 270 -7.30 -0.29 24.53
CA SER A 270 -6.66 -0.29 25.83
C SER A 270 -5.26 0.33 25.77
N ALA A 271 -4.84 0.95 26.87
CA ALA A 271 -3.47 1.38 27.05
C ALA A 271 -2.51 0.17 27.18
N LEU A 272 -1.22 0.39 26.89
CA LEU A 272 -0.20 -0.64 27.06
C LEU A 272 -0.19 -1.18 28.50
N PRO A 273 -0.36 -2.48 28.72
CA PRO A 273 -0.34 -3.08 30.05
C PRO A 273 1.08 -3.09 30.64
N GLU A 274 1.18 -3.38 31.92
CA GLU A 274 2.48 -3.56 32.60
C GLU A 274 3.20 -4.79 32.04
N ASN A 275 2.49 -5.92 31.97
CA ASN A 275 2.99 -7.17 31.43
C ASN A 275 2.13 -7.60 30.24
N LEU A 276 2.74 -8.15 29.19
CA LEU A 276 2.05 -8.50 27.96
C LEU A 276 2.23 -9.99 27.65
N ILE A 277 1.12 -10.65 27.36
CA ILE A 277 1.08 -12.02 26.86
C ILE A 277 0.62 -11.98 25.39
N LEU A 278 1.47 -12.44 24.49
CA LEU A 278 1.24 -12.42 23.06
C LEU A 278 1.11 -13.85 22.53
N LYS A 279 0.04 -14.14 21.80
CA LYS A 279 -0.01 -15.34 20.97
C LYS A 279 0.48 -15.03 19.58
N VAL A 280 1.41 -15.81 19.07
CA VAL A 280 1.82 -15.75 17.65
C VAL A 280 0.70 -16.36 16.82
N VAL A 281 0.02 -15.56 16.02
CA VAL A 281 -1.17 -15.99 15.26
C VAL A 281 -0.96 -16.06 13.76
N SER A 282 0.21 -15.64 13.28
CA SER A 282 0.67 -15.84 11.91
C SER A 282 2.19 -15.77 11.84
N GLU A 283 2.76 -16.52 10.90
CA GLU A 283 4.21 -16.62 10.67
C GLU A 283 4.46 -16.62 9.17
N ILE A 284 5.15 -15.57 8.68
CA ILE A 284 5.35 -15.31 7.26
C ILE A 284 6.86 -15.26 6.95
N HIS A 285 7.32 -16.21 6.16
CA HIS A 285 8.75 -16.40 5.85
C HIS A 285 9.17 -15.82 4.49
N ASP A 286 8.27 -15.18 3.75
CA ASP A 286 8.62 -14.52 2.50
C ASP A 286 9.65 -13.42 2.75
N PRO A 287 10.61 -13.20 1.83
CA PRO A 287 11.65 -12.19 2.00
C PRO A 287 11.10 -10.78 2.22
N VAL A 288 9.95 -10.45 1.64
CA VAL A 288 9.22 -9.19 1.82
C VAL A 288 7.72 -9.50 1.86
N THR A 289 7.01 -8.89 2.81
CA THR A 289 5.54 -8.94 2.88
C THR A 289 4.98 -7.56 2.56
N THR A 290 4.21 -7.48 1.50
CA THR A 290 3.61 -6.23 1.05
C THR A 290 2.42 -5.81 1.91
N THR A 291 2.08 -4.52 1.88
CA THR A 291 0.87 -4.03 2.57
C THR A 291 -0.41 -4.57 1.95
N ASP A 292 -0.42 -4.97 0.66
CA ASP A 292 -1.56 -5.60 0.01
C ASP A 292 -1.76 -7.06 0.44
N GLU A 293 -0.70 -7.74 0.90
CA GLU A 293 -0.81 -9.05 1.55
C GLU A 293 -1.29 -8.92 3.00
N LEU A 294 -0.88 -7.86 3.69
CA LEU A 294 -1.36 -7.56 5.05
C LEU A 294 -2.82 -7.10 5.05
N ILE A 295 -3.23 -6.30 4.05
CA ILE A 295 -4.62 -5.84 3.85
C ILE A 295 -4.87 -5.56 2.37
N PRO A 296 -5.70 -6.34 1.67
CA PRO A 296 -5.92 -6.19 0.23
C PRO A 296 -6.72 -4.92 -0.08
N SER A 297 -6.03 -3.89 -0.58
CA SER A 297 -6.59 -2.54 -0.71
C SER A 297 -7.68 -2.41 -1.80
N GLY A 298 -7.65 -3.23 -2.85
CA GLY A 298 -8.65 -3.22 -3.92
C GLY A 298 -10.00 -3.75 -3.45
N GLU A 299 -10.01 -4.95 -2.90
CA GLU A 299 -11.22 -5.66 -2.44
C GLU A 299 -11.91 -4.93 -1.28
N THR A 300 -11.15 -4.18 -0.49
CA THR A 300 -11.61 -3.56 0.75
C THR A 300 -11.96 -2.10 0.61
N SER A 301 -11.99 -1.57 -0.61
CA SER A 301 -12.17 -0.13 -0.86
C SER A 301 -13.45 0.44 -0.23
N SER A 302 -14.54 -0.32 -0.20
CA SER A 302 -15.81 0.09 0.41
C SER A 302 -15.84 0.05 1.95
N TYR A 303 -14.86 -0.61 2.58
CA TYR A 303 -14.78 -0.75 4.04
C TYR A 303 -13.81 0.22 4.71
N ARG A 304 -13.12 1.11 3.96
CA ARG A 304 -12.04 1.95 4.50
C ARG A 304 -12.44 2.85 5.67
N SER A 305 -13.71 3.22 5.77
CA SER A 305 -14.26 4.00 6.87
C SER A 305 -15.03 3.14 7.89
N ASN A 306 -14.83 1.82 7.85
CA ASN A 306 -15.42 0.86 8.78
C ASN A 306 -14.31 -0.05 9.32
N PRO A 307 -13.66 0.33 10.43
CA PRO A 307 -12.47 -0.39 10.95
C PRO A 307 -12.72 -1.86 11.24
N LEU A 308 -13.88 -2.18 11.82
CA LEU A 308 -14.26 -3.56 12.13
C LEU A 308 -14.49 -4.38 10.85
N GLY A 309 -15.22 -3.81 9.88
CA GLY A 309 -15.47 -4.48 8.60
C GLY A 309 -14.20 -4.64 7.77
N LEU A 310 -13.30 -3.63 7.80
CA LEU A 310 -12.02 -3.70 7.11
C LEU A 310 -11.10 -4.78 7.69
N ALA A 311 -11.04 -4.88 9.02
CA ALA A 311 -10.17 -5.83 9.71
C ALA A 311 -10.48 -7.30 9.37
N GLU A 312 -11.71 -7.63 8.94
CA GLU A 312 -12.08 -8.99 8.50
C GLU A 312 -11.27 -9.48 7.29
N PHE A 313 -10.64 -8.57 6.56
CA PHE A 313 -9.81 -8.89 5.39
C PHE A 313 -8.31 -8.94 5.70
N ALA A 314 -7.90 -8.72 6.96
CA ALA A 314 -6.49 -8.74 7.32
C ALA A 314 -5.88 -10.10 7.00
N LEU A 315 -4.74 -10.09 6.28
CA LEU A 315 -4.01 -11.28 5.81
C LEU A 315 -4.84 -12.27 4.97
N SER A 316 -6.02 -11.89 4.47
CA SER A 316 -6.93 -12.79 3.76
C SER A 316 -6.30 -13.48 2.55
N ARG A 317 -5.31 -12.86 1.91
CA ARG A 317 -4.58 -13.43 0.76
C ARG A 317 -3.38 -14.30 1.17
N LYS A 318 -2.82 -14.08 2.36
CA LYS A 318 -1.59 -14.73 2.81
C LYS A 318 -1.84 -15.81 3.84
N ASP A 319 -2.71 -15.52 4.79
CA ASP A 319 -3.08 -16.40 5.89
C ASP A 319 -4.56 -16.23 6.24
N PRO A 320 -5.47 -16.84 5.48
CA PRO A 320 -6.93 -16.67 5.65
C PRO A 320 -7.46 -17.02 7.04
N ALA A 321 -6.73 -17.84 7.81
CA ALA A 321 -7.12 -18.23 9.16
C ALA A 321 -6.71 -17.22 10.24
N TYR A 322 -5.89 -16.21 9.89
CA TYR A 322 -5.36 -15.20 10.82
C TYR A 322 -6.46 -14.50 11.62
N VAL A 323 -7.51 -13.99 10.95
CA VAL A 323 -8.59 -13.23 11.59
C VAL A 323 -9.29 -14.06 12.66
N GLY A 324 -9.58 -15.33 12.37
CA GLY A 324 -10.19 -16.26 13.34
C GLY A 324 -9.32 -16.46 14.58
N ARG A 325 -8.01 -16.72 14.38
CA ARG A 325 -7.06 -16.91 15.49
C ARG A 325 -6.89 -15.65 16.33
N ALA A 326 -6.77 -14.48 15.69
CA ALA A 326 -6.63 -13.21 16.39
C ALA A 326 -7.86 -12.89 17.26
N LYS A 327 -9.07 -13.10 16.73
CA LYS A 327 -10.34 -12.90 17.45
C LYS A 327 -10.49 -13.85 18.66
N GLU A 328 -10.02 -15.08 18.57
CA GLU A 328 -10.04 -16.00 19.72
C GLU A 328 -9.19 -15.45 20.87
N VAL A 329 -7.97 -14.99 20.58
CA VAL A 329 -7.08 -14.37 21.58
C VAL A 329 -7.70 -13.09 22.15
N GLN A 330 -8.32 -12.28 21.29
CA GLN A 330 -8.95 -11.02 21.71
C GLN A 330 -10.05 -11.21 22.77
N LYS A 331 -10.68 -12.38 22.84
CA LYS A 331 -11.68 -12.66 23.89
C LYS A 331 -11.10 -12.50 25.30
N ALA A 332 -9.85 -12.92 25.49
CA ALA A 332 -9.16 -12.77 26.79
C ALA A 332 -8.95 -11.29 27.17
N GLN A 333 -8.52 -10.47 26.21
CA GLN A 333 -8.37 -9.04 26.46
C GLN A 333 -9.71 -8.36 26.78
N LYS A 334 -10.77 -8.70 26.04
CA LYS A 334 -12.12 -8.18 26.30
C LYS A 334 -12.64 -8.59 27.68
N ALA A 335 -12.30 -9.79 28.14
CA ALA A 335 -12.65 -10.23 29.50
C ALA A 335 -11.92 -9.38 30.56
N ILE A 336 -10.63 -9.10 30.35
CA ILE A 336 -9.85 -8.22 31.23
C ILE A 336 -10.47 -6.82 31.31
N GLU A 337 -10.82 -6.26 30.15
CA GLU A 337 -11.46 -4.92 30.04
C GLU A 337 -12.84 -4.88 30.72
N ALA A 338 -13.57 -5.99 30.66
CA ALA A 338 -14.85 -6.15 31.35
C ALA A 338 -14.73 -6.47 32.84
N GLY A 339 -13.50 -6.59 33.38
CA GLY A 339 -13.25 -6.96 34.78
C GLY A 339 -13.56 -8.44 35.09
N THR A 340 -13.60 -9.30 34.08
CA THR A 340 -13.82 -10.75 34.22
C THR A 340 -12.52 -11.53 34.02
N CYS A 341 -12.51 -12.81 34.40
CA CYS A 341 -11.31 -13.63 34.31
C CYS A 341 -11.03 -14.06 32.86
N PRO A 342 -9.87 -13.74 32.26
CA PRO A 342 -9.53 -14.14 30.90
C PRO A 342 -9.40 -15.67 30.73
N LEU A 343 -9.12 -16.40 31.82
CA LEU A 343 -8.99 -17.87 31.82
C LEU A 343 -10.34 -18.59 31.64
N ASP A 344 -11.45 -17.90 31.86
CA ASP A 344 -12.79 -18.49 31.70
C ASP A 344 -13.27 -18.44 30.23
N VAL A 345 -12.63 -17.61 29.41
CA VAL A 345 -13.00 -17.42 28.00
C VAL A 345 -11.98 -17.96 27.01
N LEU A 346 -10.77 -18.30 27.48
CA LEU A 346 -9.67 -18.83 26.67
C LEU A 346 -8.91 -19.90 27.46
N ASP A 347 -9.37 -21.15 27.38
CA ASP A 347 -8.83 -22.28 28.16
C ASP A 347 -7.34 -22.52 27.95
N GLU A 348 -6.83 -22.30 26.74
CA GLU A 348 -5.41 -22.48 26.43
C GLU A 348 -4.49 -21.49 27.20
N LEU A 349 -5.04 -20.41 27.74
CA LEU A 349 -4.30 -19.48 28.57
C LEU A 349 -4.00 -20.02 29.98
N LYS A 350 -4.73 -21.03 30.46
CA LYS A 350 -4.54 -21.62 31.79
C LYS A 350 -3.13 -22.20 31.99
N PRO A 351 -2.63 -23.11 31.13
CA PRO A 351 -1.27 -23.62 31.26
C PRO A 351 -0.23 -22.53 31.05
N VAL A 352 -0.47 -21.55 30.17
CA VAL A 352 0.41 -20.42 29.92
C VAL A 352 0.59 -19.59 31.21
N MET A 353 -0.50 -19.21 31.85
CA MET A 353 -0.46 -18.47 33.12
C MET A 353 0.20 -19.28 34.21
N ALA A 354 -0.06 -20.58 34.32
CA ALA A 354 0.56 -21.43 35.31
C ALA A 354 2.10 -21.51 35.13
N ALA A 355 2.57 -21.58 33.88
CA ALA A 355 4.00 -21.57 33.58
C ALA A 355 4.66 -20.21 33.95
N ILE A 356 4.02 -19.10 33.56
CA ILE A 356 4.51 -17.75 33.88
C ILE A 356 4.59 -17.54 35.41
N GLN A 357 3.55 -17.93 36.14
CA GLN A 357 3.46 -17.69 37.60
C GLN A 357 4.45 -18.50 38.42
N LYS A 358 5.09 -19.55 37.87
CA LYS A 358 6.21 -20.22 38.52
C LYS A 358 7.39 -19.25 38.79
N SER A 359 7.67 -18.37 37.87
CA SER A 359 8.79 -17.40 37.95
C SER A 359 8.35 -15.97 38.24
N TYR A 360 7.11 -15.63 37.95
CA TYR A 360 6.49 -14.31 38.08
C TYR A 360 5.15 -14.43 38.84
N PRO A 361 5.13 -14.72 40.14
CA PRO A 361 3.91 -15.04 40.90
C PRO A 361 2.93 -13.86 41.02
N GLU A 362 3.38 -12.62 40.78
CA GLU A 362 2.58 -11.39 40.82
C GLU A 362 1.80 -11.16 39.54
N VAL A 363 2.17 -11.83 38.43
CA VAL A 363 1.53 -11.66 37.12
C VAL A 363 0.11 -12.25 37.14
N GLY A 364 -0.86 -11.49 36.64
CA GLY A 364 -2.26 -11.89 36.58
C GLY A 364 -3.18 -11.19 37.59
N LYS A 365 -2.63 -10.32 38.44
CA LYS A 365 -3.39 -9.55 39.47
C LYS A 365 -3.85 -8.17 38.94
N GLY A 366 -4.39 -8.14 37.68
CA GLY A 366 -4.83 -6.90 37.05
C GLY A 366 -3.72 -6.13 36.34
N ASN A 367 -2.53 -6.73 36.19
CA ASN A 367 -1.35 -6.10 35.60
C ASN A 367 -0.94 -6.75 34.26
N ILE A 368 -1.84 -7.49 33.62
CA ILE A 368 -1.58 -8.14 32.33
C ILE A 368 -2.46 -7.60 31.21
N GLY A 369 -1.96 -7.67 29.99
CA GLY A 369 -2.74 -7.65 28.76
C GLY A 369 -2.48 -8.91 27.94
N VAL A 370 -3.50 -9.33 27.20
CA VAL A 370 -3.42 -10.49 26.33
C VAL A 370 -3.77 -10.07 24.90
N GLY A 371 -2.95 -10.47 23.94
CA GLY A 371 -3.24 -10.17 22.55
C GLY A 371 -2.45 -10.98 21.55
N SER A 372 -2.58 -10.62 20.29
CA SER A 372 -1.92 -11.31 19.20
C SER A 372 -0.68 -10.57 18.69
N THR A 373 0.20 -11.33 18.07
CA THR A 373 1.33 -10.85 17.28
C THR A 373 1.48 -11.67 16.02
N ILE A 374 2.08 -11.09 14.99
CA ILE A 374 2.55 -11.83 13.82
C ILE A 374 4.07 -11.78 13.76
N PHE A 375 4.67 -12.80 13.14
CA PHE A 375 6.03 -12.73 12.65
C PHE A 375 6.02 -12.57 11.14
N ALA A 376 6.89 -11.71 10.61
CA ALA A 376 7.19 -11.61 9.18
C ALA A 376 8.63 -11.14 8.98
N VAL A 377 9.34 -11.69 7.99
CA VAL A 377 10.75 -11.37 7.75
C VAL A 377 10.95 -9.87 7.52
N LYS A 378 10.20 -9.28 6.58
CA LYS A 378 10.30 -7.86 6.23
C LYS A 378 8.94 -7.30 5.80
N PRO A 379 8.03 -7.01 6.76
CA PRO A 379 6.69 -6.55 6.45
C PRO A 379 6.63 -5.06 6.14
N GLY A 380 5.59 -4.66 5.35
CA GLY A 380 5.14 -3.29 5.23
C GLY A 380 5.61 -2.55 3.98
N ASP A 381 6.02 -3.26 2.93
CA ASP A 381 6.26 -2.63 1.63
C ASP A 381 4.93 -2.34 0.93
N GLY A 382 4.75 -1.11 0.45
CA GLY A 382 3.52 -0.70 -0.23
C GLY A 382 2.92 0.60 0.30
N SER A 383 1.63 0.88 0.00
CA SER A 383 0.97 2.15 0.33
C SER A 383 -0.11 2.06 1.41
N ALA A 384 -0.77 0.93 1.60
CA ALA A 384 -1.83 0.76 2.61
C ALA A 384 -1.28 0.47 4.02
N ARG A 385 -0.24 1.19 4.43
CA ARG A 385 0.53 0.94 5.67
C ARG A 385 -0.28 1.17 6.93
N GLU A 386 -1.10 2.22 6.90
CA GLU A 386 -1.97 2.58 8.02
C GLU A 386 -3.00 1.47 8.26
N GLN A 387 -3.73 1.05 7.21
CA GLN A 387 -4.72 -0.02 7.34
C GLN A 387 -4.08 -1.37 7.68
N ALA A 388 -2.87 -1.64 7.18
CA ALA A 388 -2.12 -2.85 7.54
C ALA A 388 -1.79 -2.92 9.03
N ALA A 389 -1.57 -1.79 9.70
CA ALA A 389 -1.36 -1.72 11.14
C ALA A 389 -2.68 -1.69 11.92
N SER A 390 -3.59 -0.76 11.56
CA SER A 390 -4.84 -0.55 12.29
C SER A 390 -5.76 -1.78 12.30
N CYS A 391 -5.83 -2.53 11.20
CA CYS A 391 -6.63 -3.75 11.14
C CYS A 391 -6.15 -4.82 12.13
N GLN A 392 -4.83 -4.96 12.30
CA GLN A 392 -4.27 -5.86 13.31
C GLN A 392 -4.62 -5.38 14.72
N LYS A 393 -4.50 -4.07 15.00
CA LYS A 393 -4.88 -3.49 16.29
C LYS A 393 -6.34 -3.72 16.61
N VAL A 394 -7.24 -3.51 15.65
CA VAL A 394 -8.69 -3.74 15.78
C VAL A 394 -9.01 -5.20 16.15
N LEU A 395 -8.20 -6.14 15.66
CA LEU A 395 -8.31 -7.57 15.96
C LEU A 395 -7.58 -7.99 17.27
N GLY A 396 -7.13 -7.04 18.06
CA GLY A 396 -6.43 -7.33 19.33
C GLY A 396 -4.92 -7.54 19.18
N GLY A 397 -4.33 -7.07 18.08
CA GLY A 397 -2.88 -7.06 17.90
C GLY A 397 -2.18 -6.05 18.83
N TRP A 398 -1.11 -6.48 19.49
CA TRP A 398 -0.29 -5.64 20.37
C TRP A 398 1.14 -5.43 19.85
N ALA A 399 1.58 -6.31 18.97
CA ALA A 399 2.92 -6.25 18.42
C ALA A 399 3.00 -6.86 17.02
N ASN A 400 4.04 -6.51 16.29
CA ASN A 400 4.60 -7.30 15.21
C ASN A 400 6.04 -7.67 15.58
N ILE A 401 6.49 -8.84 15.19
CA ILE A 401 7.89 -9.27 15.30
C ILE A 401 8.42 -9.42 13.88
N ALA A 402 9.56 -8.80 13.58
CA ALA A 402 10.17 -8.85 12.26
C ALA A 402 11.70 -8.99 12.37
N ASN A 403 12.36 -9.46 11.32
CA ASN A 403 13.81 -9.29 11.21
C ASN A 403 14.16 -7.85 10.81
N GLU A 404 13.34 -7.26 9.93
CA GLU A 404 13.47 -5.88 9.48
C GLU A 404 12.08 -5.35 9.08
N TYR A 405 11.86 -4.05 9.14
CA TYR A 405 10.68 -3.42 8.56
C TYR A 405 11.00 -2.84 7.19
N ALA A 406 10.19 -3.18 6.18
CA ALA A 406 10.40 -2.75 4.80
C ALA A 406 10.43 -1.22 4.65
N THR A 407 9.67 -0.50 5.50
CA THR A 407 9.64 0.95 5.51
C THR A 407 9.50 1.51 6.93
N LYS A 408 10.16 2.63 7.21
CA LYS A 408 9.94 3.39 8.45
C LYS A 408 8.46 3.76 8.63
N ARG A 409 7.73 4.02 7.54
CA ARG A 409 6.32 4.42 7.60
C ARG A 409 5.41 3.31 8.14
N TYR A 410 5.63 2.06 7.78
CA TYR A 410 4.84 0.95 8.35
C TYR A 410 5.13 0.79 9.84
N ARG A 411 6.41 0.85 10.22
CA ARG A 411 6.81 0.81 11.62
C ARG A 411 6.18 1.96 12.42
N SER A 412 6.22 3.20 11.91
CA SER A 412 5.58 4.35 12.55
C SER A 412 4.05 4.20 12.66
N ASN A 413 3.40 3.57 11.69
CA ASN A 413 1.97 3.28 11.79
C ASN A 413 1.66 2.26 12.90
N LEU A 414 2.48 1.22 13.09
CA LEU A 414 2.34 0.32 14.24
C LEU A 414 2.40 1.11 15.57
N ILE A 415 3.39 1.97 15.70
CA ILE A 415 3.58 2.82 16.89
C ILE A 415 2.37 3.74 17.10
N ASN A 416 1.90 4.43 16.06
CA ASN A 416 0.74 5.33 16.12
C ASN A 416 -0.54 4.63 16.59
N TRP A 417 -0.67 3.33 16.32
CA TRP A 417 -1.78 2.49 16.81
C TRP A 417 -1.50 1.82 18.15
N GLY A 418 -0.40 2.19 18.84
CA GLY A 418 -0.01 1.61 20.10
C GLY A 418 0.38 0.14 20.01
N MET A 419 0.96 -0.26 18.87
CA MET A 419 1.53 -1.58 18.67
C MET A 419 3.06 -1.53 18.74
N LEU A 420 3.66 -2.54 19.33
CA LEU A 420 5.10 -2.66 19.50
C LEU A 420 5.77 -3.24 18.26
N PRO A 421 6.65 -2.49 17.57
CA PRO A 421 7.34 -2.97 16.39
C PRO A 421 8.64 -3.69 16.77
N PHE A 422 8.50 -4.89 17.30
CA PHE A 422 9.65 -5.69 17.73
C PHE A 422 10.52 -6.14 16.54
N ILE A 423 11.82 -6.18 16.78
CA ILE A 423 12.84 -6.72 15.89
C ILE A 423 13.49 -7.90 16.61
N THR A 424 13.61 -9.04 15.92
CA THR A 424 14.40 -10.19 16.35
C THR A 424 15.64 -10.38 15.46
N GLU A 425 16.76 -10.73 16.08
CA GLU A 425 17.99 -11.10 15.38
C GLU A 425 18.05 -12.60 15.06
N GLU A 426 17.07 -13.38 15.53
CA GLU A 426 16.98 -14.78 15.18
C GLU A 426 16.75 -14.95 13.67
N GLU A 427 17.46 -15.87 13.06
CA GLU A 427 17.28 -16.24 11.67
C GLU A 427 15.87 -16.79 11.46
N HIS A 428 15.13 -16.29 10.48
CA HIS A 428 13.72 -16.63 10.26
C HIS A 428 13.45 -18.12 10.06
N THR A 429 14.47 -18.89 9.67
CA THR A 429 14.39 -20.34 9.53
C THR A 429 14.58 -21.10 10.84
N LYS A 430 15.07 -20.43 11.90
CA LYS A 430 15.47 -21.02 13.19
C LYS A 430 14.85 -20.28 14.39
N LEU A 431 13.68 -19.68 14.22
CA LEU A 431 13.00 -18.98 15.30
C LEU A 431 12.78 -19.88 16.52
N SER A 432 12.91 -19.30 17.69
CA SER A 432 12.64 -19.96 18.97
C SER A 432 11.14 -20.17 19.25
N PHE A 433 10.28 -19.57 18.46
CA PHE A 433 8.82 -19.64 18.56
C PHE A 433 8.18 -19.95 17.20
N ARG A 434 6.92 -20.37 17.22
CA ARG A 434 6.13 -20.72 16.03
C ARG A 434 4.71 -20.16 16.13
N ASN A 435 3.99 -20.20 15.02
CA ASN A 435 2.56 -19.91 15.01
C ASN A 435 1.82 -20.84 16.01
N GLY A 436 1.08 -20.24 16.92
CA GLY A 436 0.40 -20.90 18.03
C GLY A 436 1.07 -20.75 19.40
N ASP A 437 2.36 -20.44 19.44
CA ASP A 437 3.10 -20.24 20.68
C ASP A 437 2.69 -18.95 21.39
N TYR A 438 2.88 -18.96 22.71
CA TYR A 438 2.71 -17.79 23.56
C TYR A 438 4.05 -17.19 23.94
N LEU A 439 4.13 -15.87 23.88
CA LEU A 439 5.26 -15.08 24.33
C LEU A 439 4.85 -14.26 25.54
N PHE A 440 5.68 -14.24 26.56
CA PHE A 440 5.50 -13.39 27.73
C PHE A 440 6.54 -12.28 27.73
N VAL A 441 6.07 -11.04 27.85
CA VAL A 441 6.92 -9.83 27.89
C VAL A 441 6.66 -9.10 29.20
N PRO A 442 7.47 -9.37 30.25
CA PRO A 442 7.33 -8.69 31.52
C PRO A 442 7.74 -7.22 31.45
N ASP A 443 7.19 -6.40 32.34
CA ASP A 443 7.54 -4.99 32.56
C ASP A 443 7.64 -4.14 31.28
N ILE A 444 6.85 -4.48 30.24
CA ILE A 444 6.99 -3.86 28.92
C ILE A 444 6.73 -2.36 28.95
N ARG A 445 5.76 -1.89 29.75
CA ARG A 445 5.49 -0.46 29.88
C ARG A 445 6.72 0.28 30.41
N LYS A 446 7.30 -0.24 31.48
CA LYS A 446 8.51 0.33 32.07
C LYS A 446 9.70 0.29 31.12
N ALA A 447 9.87 -0.82 30.38
CA ALA A 447 10.94 -0.93 29.38
C ALA A 447 10.83 0.12 28.26
N VAL A 448 9.61 0.44 27.84
CA VAL A 448 9.36 1.53 26.87
C VAL A 448 9.67 2.89 27.48
N GLU A 449 9.23 3.16 28.71
CA GLU A 449 9.49 4.42 29.43
C GLU A 449 11.00 4.63 29.71
N ASP A 450 11.69 3.58 30.12
CA ASP A 450 13.13 3.59 30.43
C ASP A 450 14.02 3.59 29.17
N LYS A 451 13.43 3.59 27.97
CA LYS A 451 14.15 3.56 26.68
C LYS A 451 15.05 2.34 26.52
N ALA A 452 14.64 1.20 27.02
CA ALA A 452 15.41 -0.04 26.93
C ALA A 452 15.70 -0.39 25.46
N SER A 453 16.94 -0.69 25.14
CA SER A 453 17.37 -1.09 23.79
C SER A 453 17.01 -2.55 23.50
N THR A 454 17.01 -3.39 24.53
CA THR A 454 16.64 -4.80 24.45
C THR A 454 15.49 -5.06 25.41
N ILE A 455 14.48 -5.77 24.90
CA ILE A 455 13.30 -6.18 25.64
C ILE A 455 13.40 -7.69 25.86
N LYS A 456 13.48 -8.10 27.11
CA LYS A 456 13.40 -9.51 27.48
C LYS A 456 12.00 -10.03 27.25
N ALA A 457 11.90 -11.16 26.55
CA ALA A 457 10.67 -11.89 26.37
C ALA A 457 10.93 -13.38 26.57
N TYR A 458 9.87 -14.14 26.76
CA TYR A 458 9.97 -15.58 26.99
C TYR A 458 8.98 -16.32 26.08
N VAL A 459 9.45 -17.35 25.41
CA VAL A 459 8.56 -18.34 24.80
C VAL A 459 8.04 -19.23 25.94
N VAL A 460 6.71 -19.29 26.06
CA VAL A 460 6.05 -20.01 27.17
C VAL A 460 5.76 -21.45 26.76
N GLY A 461 6.50 -22.37 27.36
CA GLY A 461 6.28 -23.82 27.30
C GLY A 461 6.04 -24.37 28.71
N ASP A 462 6.53 -25.56 29.00
CA ASP A 462 6.58 -26.10 30.37
C ASP A 462 7.45 -25.22 31.28
N ASP A 463 8.49 -24.64 30.69
CA ASP A 463 9.39 -23.63 31.29
C ASP A 463 9.44 -22.40 30.37
N LEU A 464 9.95 -21.27 30.93
CA LEU A 464 10.14 -20.03 30.19
C LEU A 464 11.50 -20.05 29.46
N LYS A 465 11.47 -20.01 28.12
CA LYS A 465 12.68 -19.90 27.29
C LYS A 465 12.90 -18.43 26.94
N GLU A 466 13.97 -17.82 27.45
CA GLU A 466 14.33 -16.43 27.20
C GLU A 466 14.67 -16.17 25.73
N ILE A 467 14.15 -15.08 25.18
CA ILE A 467 14.49 -14.49 23.88
C ILE A 467 14.66 -12.99 24.02
N ASP A 468 15.50 -12.40 23.19
CA ASP A 468 15.73 -10.97 23.12
C ASP A 468 14.96 -10.34 21.95
N LEU A 469 14.19 -9.27 22.23
CA LEU A 469 13.52 -8.45 21.23
C LEU A 469 14.05 -7.03 21.31
N LYS A 470 14.03 -6.29 20.20
CA LYS A 470 14.43 -4.88 20.12
C LYS A 470 13.27 -4.04 19.61
N LEU A 471 13.12 -2.82 20.11
CA LEU A 471 12.15 -1.85 19.57
C LEU A 471 12.76 -0.94 18.50
N GLY A 472 14.09 -0.94 18.37
CA GLY A 472 14.84 0.02 17.57
C GLY A 472 14.77 1.43 18.17
N ASP A 473 15.25 2.42 17.40
CA ASP A 473 15.24 3.81 17.85
C ASP A 473 13.83 4.38 17.80
N LEU A 474 13.32 4.79 18.94
CA LEU A 474 12.06 5.51 19.11
C LEU A 474 12.34 6.93 19.60
N THR A 475 11.68 7.90 18.99
CA THR A 475 11.68 9.27 19.49
C THR A 475 10.86 9.38 20.79
N ASP A 476 11.03 10.47 21.56
CA ASP A 476 10.25 10.70 22.79
C ASP A 476 8.74 10.81 22.47
N ALA A 477 8.36 11.33 21.31
CA ALA A 477 6.97 11.41 20.87
C ALA A 477 6.36 10.04 20.48
N GLU A 478 7.18 9.07 20.09
CA GLU A 478 6.73 7.71 19.74
C GLU A 478 6.60 6.82 20.99
N ARG A 479 7.25 7.16 22.10
CA ARG A 479 7.17 6.47 23.41
C ARG A 479 5.97 6.95 24.21
#